data_5f9993fdda3aaee4e13670945a910dd4
#
_entry.id   5f9993fdda3aaee4e13670945a910dd4
#
_cell.length_a   1.000
_cell.length_b   1.000
_cell.length_c   1.000
_cell.angle_alpha   90.00
_cell.angle_beta   90.00
_cell.angle_gamma   90.00
#
_symmetry.space_group_name_H-M   'P 1'
#
loop_
_entity.id
_entity.type
_entity.pdbx_description
1 polymer ?
#
loop_
_entity_poly.entity_id
_entity_poly.type
_entity_poly.pdbx_seq_one_letter_code
_entity_poly.pdbx_strand_id
1 'polypeptide(L)'
;HLNPELPALDVNTILRYLQAYCCLYDWIKETEKTDLSRRITPYINHFSKEYVSKILAPDYAPSLEELIDDYLEFNPTRNRSLDMLPLFQYLDKERIDAVIDDERVKPRPTFHYRLPNCDIDDPGWNLDNSLDTWLQVEQLAFDKKLSEIATEYQGILNEGTTKPSEPWAE
;
A
#
# COMPACT_ATOMS: atom_id res chain seq x y z
N HIS A 1 -12.04 -5.29 3.94
CA HIS A 1 -10.62 -4.94 4.15
C HIS A 1 -9.93 -6.00 5.00
N LEU A 2 -8.64 -6.14 4.81
CA LEU A 2 -7.77 -7.01 5.59
C LEU A 2 -6.83 -6.16 6.45
N ASN A 3 -6.36 -6.73 7.57
CA ASN A 3 -5.34 -6.12 8.43
C ASN A 3 -4.17 -7.10 8.60
N PRO A 4 -3.33 -7.25 7.57
CA PRO A 4 -2.17 -8.14 7.67
C PRO A 4 -1.16 -7.64 8.70
N GLU A 5 -0.62 -8.55 9.49
CA GLU A 5 0.47 -8.26 10.42
C GLU A 5 1.80 -8.18 9.66
N LEU A 6 2.74 -7.42 10.22
CA LEU A 6 4.09 -7.33 9.69
C LEU A 6 4.99 -8.32 10.44
N PRO A 7 5.97 -8.94 9.77
CA PRO A 7 6.94 -9.80 10.42
C PRO A 7 7.92 -9.02 11.32
N ALA A 8 8.10 -7.73 11.06
CA ALA A 8 8.88 -6.81 11.88
C ALA A 8 8.37 -5.38 11.72
N LEU A 9 8.48 -4.57 12.77
CA LEU A 9 8.01 -3.18 12.81
C LEU A 9 9.16 -2.18 12.56
N ASP A 10 10.19 -2.58 11.83
CA ASP A 10 11.29 -1.70 11.43
C ASP A 10 11.00 -0.99 10.11
N VAL A 11 11.67 0.15 9.92
CA VAL A 11 11.46 1.01 8.75
C VAL A 11 11.73 0.29 7.43
N ASN A 12 12.74 -0.57 7.36
CA ASN A 12 13.08 -1.28 6.13
C ASN A 12 11.97 -2.27 5.73
N THR A 13 11.44 -3.02 6.69
CA THR A 13 10.31 -3.93 6.46
C THR A 13 9.08 -3.15 5.97
N ILE A 14 8.70 -2.07 6.65
CA ILE A 14 7.54 -1.26 6.29
C ILE A 14 7.71 -0.66 4.89
N LEU A 15 8.88 -0.09 4.59
CA LEU A 15 9.15 0.52 3.29
C LEU A 15 9.08 -0.51 2.16
N ARG A 16 9.65 -1.70 2.33
CA ARG A 16 9.62 -2.76 1.32
C ARG A 16 8.20 -3.20 0.99
N TYR A 17 7.32 -3.33 1.99
CA TYR A 17 5.91 -3.62 1.75
C TYR A 17 5.19 -2.49 1.00
N LEU A 18 5.47 -1.23 1.35
CA LEU A 18 4.94 -0.06 0.62
C LEU A 18 5.40 -0.05 -0.83
N GLN A 19 6.68 -0.28 -1.09
CA GLN A 19 7.25 -0.34 -2.42
C GLN A 19 6.62 -1.48 -3.24
N ALA A 20 6.55 -2.69 -2.67
CA ALA A 20 5.95 -3.85 -3.32
C ALA A 20 4.47 -3.60 -3.66
N TYR A 21 3.71 -3.04 -2.71
CA TYR A 21 2.32 -2.68 -2.93
C TYR A 21 2.15 -1.67 -4.07
N CYS A 22 2.98 -0.64 -4.11
CA CYS A 22 2.93 0.35 -5.18
C CYS A 22 3.25 -0.25 -6.54
N CYS A 23 4.26 -1.12 -6.64
CA CYS A 23 4.62 -1.79 -7.89
C CYS A 23 3.51 -2.73 -8.40
N LEU A 24 2.77 -3.35 -7.50
CA LEU A 24 1.69 -4.30 -7.83
C LEU A 24 0.31 -3.65 -7.92
N TYR A 25 0.16 -2.36 -7.63
CA TYR A 25 -1.15 -1.73 -7.43
C TYR A 25 -2.12 -1.92 -8.60
N ASP A 26 -1.68 -1.70 -9.83
CA ASP A 26 -2.55 -1.80 -11.01
C ASP A 26 -3.01 -3.25 -11.21
N TRP A 27 -2.12 -4.21 -11.06
CA TRP A 27 -2.45 -5.63 -11.10
C TRP A 27 -3.42 -6.03 -9.97
N ILE A 28 -3.17 -5.57 -8.74
CA ILE A 28 -4.06 -5.82 -7.60
C ILE A 28 -5.47 -5.31 -7.89
N LYS A 29 -5.57 -4.07 -8.37
CA LYS A 29 -6.84 -3.42 -8.68
C LYS A 29 -7.66 -4.19 -9.74
N GLU A 30 -6.98 -4.76 -10.73
CA GLU A 30 -7.62 -5.59 -11.76
C GLU A 30 -8.02 -6.97 -11.21
N THR A 31 -7.15 -7.60 -10.42
CA THR A 31 -7.38 -8.92 -9.83
C THR A 31 -8.51 -8.91 -8.81
N GLU A 32 -8.54 -7.93 -7.92
CA GLU A 32 -9.59 -7.77 -6.91
C GLU A 32 -10.96 -7.40 -7.51
N LYS A 33 -11.01 -7.01 -8.78
CA LYS A 33 -12.26 -6.59 -9.46
C LYS A 33 -13.07 -5.62 -8.62
N THR A 34 -12.37 -4.72 -7.92
CA THR A 34 -13.00 -3.78 -6.99
C THR A 34 -14.21 -3.11 -7.62
N ASP A 35 -15.33 -3.12 -6.93
CA ASP A 35 -16.62 -2.62 -7.36
C ASP A 35 -16.52 -1.19 -7.91
N LEU A 36 -17.20 -0.91 -9.03
CA LEU A 36 -17.18 0.41 -9.67
C LEU A 36 -17.65 1.50 -8.69
N SER A 37 -18.66 1.21 -7.87
CA SER A 37 -19.16 2.12 -6.84
C SER A 37 -18.08 2.50 -5.83
N ARG A 38 -17.18 1.58 -5.49
CA ARG A 38 -16.05 1.81 -4.59
C ARG A 38 -14.90 2.56 -5.28
N ARG A 39 -14.70 2.32 -6.59
CA ARG A 39 -13.65 3.00 -7.38
C ARG A 39 -13.90 4.50 -7.54
N ILE A 40 -15.16 4.94 -7.56
CA ILE A 40 -15.54 6.36 -7.68
C ILE A 40 -15.62 7.07 -6.32
N THR A 41 -15.46 6.35 -5.20
CA THR A 41 -15.41 6.95 -3.87
C THR A 41 -13.97 7.27 -3.47
N PRO A 42 -13.73 8.31 -2.67
CA PRO A 42 -12.37 8.68 -2.27
C PRO A 42 -11.72 7.69 -1.28
N TYR A 43 -12.47 6.70 -0.77
CA TYR A 43 -12.06 5.85 0.35
C TYR A 43 -10.94 4.85 0.04
N ILE A 44 -10.69 4.55 -1.25
CA ILE A 44 -9.69 3.58 -1.71
C ILE A 44 -8.76 4.15 -2.77
N ASN A 45 -8.51 5.47 -2.74
CA ASN A 45 -7.59 6.09 -3.66
C ASN A 45 -6.18 5.52 -3.49
N HIS A 46 -5.47 5.39 -4.61
CA HIS A 46 -4.05 5.12 -4.59
C HIS A 46 -3.27 6.32 -4.06
N PHE A 47 -2.01 6.09 -3.75
CA PHE A 47 -1.07 7.17 -3.46
C PHE A 47 -0.86 8.06 -4.70
N SER A 48 -0.47 9.31 -4.45
CA SER A 48 -0.14 10.21 -5.56
C SER A 48 1.13 9.74 -6.29
N LYS A 49 1.24 10.09 -7.57
CA LYS A 49 2.42 9.77 -8.38
C LYS A 49 3.71 10.30 -7.75
N GLU A 50 3.64 11.47 -7.17
CA GLU A 50 4.78 12.14 -6.50
C GLU A 50 5.24 11.32 -5.30
N TYR A 51 4.31 10.86 -4.47
CA TYR A 51 4.65 10.00 -3.32
C TYR A 51 5.23 8.66 -3.77
N VAL A 52 4.59 7.99 -4.73
CA VAL A 52 5.10 6.72 -5.28
C VAL A 52 6.49 6.90 -5.86
N SER A 53 6.73 7.95 -6.64
CA SER A 53 8.05 8.24 -7.21
C SER A 53 9.10 8.50 -6.11
N LYS A 54 8.73 9.14 -5.00
CA LYS A 54 9.62 9.39 -3.87
C LYS A 54 10.06 8.08 -3.20
N ILE A 55 9.09 7.23 -2.82
CA ILE A 55 9.41 6.00 -2.09
C ILE A 55 10.05 4.90 -2.94
N LEU A 56 9.93 4.97 -4.26
CA LEU A 56 10.57 4.05 -5.20
C LEU A 56 11.95 4.52 -5.67
N ALA A 57 12.39 5.72 -5.27
CA ALA A 57 13.71 6.23 -5.64
C ALA A 57 14.81 5.32 -5.09
N PRO A 58 15.83 4.95 -5.90
CA PRO A 58 16.87 3.99 -5.50
C PRO A 58 17.70 4.43 -4.29
N ASP A 59 17.75 5.73 -4.02
CA ASP A 59 18.49 6.36 -2.92
C ASP A 59 17.58 6.71 -1.72
N TYR A 60 16.29 6.34 -1.77
CA TYR A 60 15.37 6.60 -0.68
C TYR A 60 15.57 5.60 0.46
N ALA A 61 16.26 6.05 1.49
CA ALA A 61 16.60 5.26 2.68
C ALA A 61 16.28 6.05 3.97
N PRO A 62 14.99 6.28 4.27
CA PRO A 62 14.56 7.11 5.38
C PRO A 62 14.79 6.45 6.74
N SER A 63 14.86 7.25 7.80
CA SER A 63 14.53 6.81 9.16
C SER A 63 13.03 6.52 9.28
N LEU A 64 12.58 5.94 10.38
CA LEU A 64 11.16 5.70 10.62
C LEU A 64 10.39 7.02 10.70
N GLU A 65 10.95 8.01 11.36
CA GLU A 65 10.36 9.35 11.51
C GLU A 65 10.22 10.04 10.15
N GLU A 66 11.24 9.97 9.30
CA GLU A 66 11.20 10.52 7.95
C GLU A 66 10.16 9.82 7.08
N LEU A 67 10.05 8.48 7.16
CA LEU A 67 9.03 7.73 6.44
C LEU A 67 7.61 8.14 6.84
N ILE A 68 7.38 8.37 8.13
CA ILE A 68 6.08 8.82 8.65
C ILE A 68 5.79 10.26 8.20
N ASP A 69 6.76 11.17 8.31
CA ASP A 69 6.61 12.56 7.88
C ASP A 69 6.32 12.66 6.38
N ASP A 70 7.05 11.94 5.57
CA ASP A 70 6.82 11.85 4.14
C ASP A 70 5.43 11.27 3.80
N TYR A 71 4.99 10.25 4.54
CA TYR A 71 3.65 9.74 4.36
C TYR A 71 2.59 10.79 4.69
N LEU A 72 2.73 11.51 5.80
CA LEU A 72 1.80 12.55 6.23
C LEU A 72 1.76 13.75 5.28
N GLU A 73 2.91 14.12 4.70
CA GLU A 73 2.98 15.21 3.71
C GLU A 73 2.07 14.93 2.49
N PHE A 74 2.13 13.71 1.96
CA PHE A 74 1.39 13.34 0.74
C PHE A 74 0.03 12.69 1.01
N ASN A 75 -0.16 12.12 2.19
CA ASN A 75 -1.31 11.28 2.51
C ASN A 75 -1.93 11.60 3.89
N PRO A 76 -2.27 12.88 4.18
CA PRO A 76 -2.85 13.26 5.48
C PRO A 76 -4.32 12.84 5.56
N THR A 77 -4.62 11.61 5.19
CA THR A 77 -5.98 11.08 5.12
C THR A 77 -6.00 9.55 5.25
N ARG A 78 -7.02 9.03 5.89
CA ARG A 78 -7.27 7.58 5.93
C ARG A 78 -7.81 6.99 4.61
N ASN A 79 -8.11 7.84 3.62
CA ASN A 79 -8.77 7.43 2.38
C ASN A 79 -7.75 6.94 1.34
N ARG A 80 -6.99 5.90 1.69
CA ARG A 80 -6.04 5.22 0.83
C ARG A 80 -6.38 3.75 0.71
N SER A 81 -6.06 3.16 -0.44
CA SER A 81 -6.24 1.72 -0.70
C SER A 81 -5.37 0.85 0.22
N LEU A 82 -4.21 1.36 0.62
CA LEU A 82 -3.40 0.88 1.74
C LEU A 82 -3.24 2.04 2.73
N ASP A 83 -4.03 2.02 3.81
CA ASP A 83 -4.06 3.07 4.81
C ASP A 83 -3.03 2.77 5.91
N MET A 84 -1.96 3.55 5.95
CA MET A 84 -0.85 3.36 6.89
C MET A 84 -1.06 4.08 8.23
N LEU A 85 -2.05 4.96 8.34
CA LEU A 85 -2.24 5.76 9.56
C LEU A 85 -2.38 4.92 10.84
N PRO A 86 -3.12 3.77 10.85
CA PRO A 86 -3.21 2.95 12.05
C PRO A 86 -1.89 2.34 12.49
N LEU A 87 -1.04 1.93 11.54
CA LEU A 87 0.29 1.40 11.82
C LEU A 87 1.21 2.52 12.33
N PHE A 88 1.25 3.64 11.65
CA PHE A 88 2.09 4.76 12.03
C PHE A 88 1.67 5.39 13.36
N GLN A 89 0.36 5.45 13.66
CA GLN A 89 -0.13 5.87 14.97
C GLN A 89 0.26 4.90 16.10
N TYR A 90 0.39 3.61 15.78
CA TYR A 90 0.90 2.63 16.75
C TYR A 90 2.40 2.84 17.04
N LEU A 91 3.19 3.23 16.03
CA LEU A 91 4.64 3.41 16.13
C LEU A 91 5.02 4.78 16.69
N ASP A 92 4.32 5.84 16.25
CA ASP A 92 4.54 7.23 16.70
C ASP A 92 3.21 7.98 16.80
N LYS A 93 2.56 7.80 17.94
CA LYS A 93 1.23 8.38 18.19
C LYS A 93 1.25 9.90 18.17
N GLU A 94 2.26 10.51 18.78
CA GLU A 94 2.33 11.98 18.92
C GLU A 94 2.46 12.66 17.56
N ARG A 95 3.25 12.09 16.67
CA ARG A 95 3.47 12.60 15.32
C ARG A 95 2.20 12.50 14.46
N ILE A 96 1.46 11.39 14.55
CA ILE A 96 0.21 11.23 13.81
C ILE A 96 -0.87 12.14 14.36
N ASP A 97 -1.07 12.20 15.67
CA ASP A 97 -2.12 13.00 16.30
C ASP A 97 -1.89 14.52 16.10
N ALA A 98 -0.66 14.95 15.84
CA ALA A 98 -0.36 16.35 15.52
C ALA A 98 -0.91 16.80 14.15
N VAL A 99 -1.15 15.86 13.23
CA VAL A 99 -1.59 16.13 11.85
C VAL A 99 -2.98 15.59 11.56
N ILE A 100 -3.33 14.45 12.14
CA ILE A 100 -4.58 13.72 11.87
C ILE A 100 -5.54 13.87 13.04
N ASP A 101 -6.61 14.59 12.82
CA ASP A 101 -7.75 14.72 13.75
C ASP A 101 -8.93 13.86 13.23
N ASP A 102 -8.78 12.54 13.29
CA ASP A 102 -9.81 11.58 12.89
C ASP A 102 -9.90 10.42 13.90
N GLU A 103 -10.90 10.45 14.77
CA GLU A 103 -11.11 9.44 15.80
C GLU A 103 -11.31 8.00 15.25
N ARG A 104 -11.53 7.84 13.95
CA ARG A 104 -11.67 6.54 13.30
C ARG A 104 -10.32 5.88 13.01
N VAL A 105 -9.23 6.63 13.06
CA VAL A 105 -7.89 6.06 13.06
C VAL A 105 -7.65 5.44 14.44
N LYS A 106 -7.36 4.15 14.48
CA LYS A 106 -7.08 3.42 15.72
C LYS A 106 -5.74 2.72 15.59
N PRO A 107 -4.82 2.95 16.53
CA PRO A 107 -3.47 2.41 16.47
C PRO A 107 -3.48 0.88 16.52
N ARG A 108 -2.75 0.25 15.61
CA ARG A 108 -2.54 -1.21 15.58
C ARG A 108 -1.30 -1.56 14.74
N PRO A 109 -0.57 -2.65 15.09
CA PRO A 109 0.65 -3.06 14.40
C PRO A 109 0.35 -3.86 13.11
N THR A 110 -0.58 -3.35 12.29
CA THR A 110 -1.01 -4.03 11.06
C THR A 110 -1.17 -3.03 9.94
N PHE A 111 -1.01 -3.49 8.71
CA PHE A 111 -1.51 -2.76 7.55
C PHE A 111 -3.04 -2.65 7.57
N HIS A 112 -3.57 -1.69 6.84
CA HIS A 112 -5.01 -1.59 6.60
C HIS A 112 -5.27 -1.61 5.08
N TYR A 113 -5.36 -2.83 4.53
CA TYR A 113 -5.55 -3.11 3.11
C TYR A 113 -7.05 -3.08 2.77
N ARG A 114 -7.46 -2.15 1.90
CA ARG A 114 -8.87 -1.78 1.72
C ARG A 114 -9.43 -2.11 0.34
N LEU A 115 -8.64 -2.61 -0.61
CA LEU A 115 -9.11 -2.96 -1.95
C LEU A 115 -10.08 -4.15 -1.99
N PRO A 116 -9.92 -5.21 -1.18
CA PRO A 116 -10.79 -6.38 -1.25
C PRO A 116 -12.27 -6.03 -1.14
N ASN A 117 -13.09 -6.61 -2.01
CA ASN A 117 -14.54 -6.60 -1.86
C ASN A 117 -14.98 -7.52 -0.71
N CYS A 118 -16.21 -7.33 -0.25
CA CYS A 118 -16.86 -8.24 0.68
C CYS A 118 -18.26 -8.56 0.11
N ASP A 119 -18.29 -9.51 -0.81
CA ASP A 119 -19.50 -9.93 -1.53
C ASP A 119 -20.07 -11.19 -0.88
N ILE A 120 -20.27 -11.13 0.44
CA ILE A 120 -20.65 -12.27 1.29
C ILE A 120 -21.99 -12.92 0.87
N ASP A 121 -22.82 -12.19 0.13
CA ASP A 121 -24.08 -12.69 -0.42
C ASP A 121 -23.90 -13.44 -1.75
N ASP A 122 -22.71 -13.39 -2.35
CA ASP A 122 -22.37 -14.19 -3.54
C ASP A 122 -21.86 -15.57 -3.09
N PRO A 123 -22.57 -16.68 -3.46
CA PRO A 123 -22.12 -18.03 -3.12
C PRO A 123 -20.74 -18.41 -3.68
N GLY A 124 -20.26 -17.70 -4.70
CA GLY A 124 -18.93 -17.89 -5.29
C GLY A 124 -17.84 -17.08 -4.61
N TRP A 125 -18.18 -16.17 -3.71
CA TRP A 125 -17.20 -15.33 -3.04
C TRP A 125 -16.48 -16.08 -1.91
N ASN A 126 -15.17 -15.88 -1.82
CA ASN A 126 -14.35 -16.31 -0.70
C ASN A 126 -13.19 -15.32 -0.47
N LEU A 127 -12.46 -15.51 0.61
CA LEU A 127 -11.29 -14.66 0.94
C LEU A 127 -10.01 -15.09 0.22
N ASP A 128 -9.97 -16.24 -0.41
CA ASP A 128 -8.75 -16.84 -0.94
C ASP A 128 -8.08 -15.92 -1.96
N ASN A 129 -8.85 -15.35 -2.90
CA ASN A 129 -8.31 -14.42 -3.89
C ASN A 129 -7.64 -13.19 -3.26
N SER A 130 -8.26 -12.62 -2.23
CA SER A 130 -7.72 -11.43 -1.56
C SER A 130 -6.52 -11.75 -0.70
N LEU A 131 -6.47 -12.94 -0.10
CA LEU A 131 -5.30 -13.45 0.61
C LEU A 131 -4.16 -13.73 -0.36
N ASP A 132 -4.45 -14.40 -1.48
CA ASP A 132 -3.46 -14.67 -2.53
C ASP A 132 -2.87 -13.38 -3.10
N THR A 133 -3.71 -12.38 -3.34
CA THR A 133 -3.28 -11.05 -3.81
C THR A 133 -2.33 -10.41 -2.81
N TRP A 134 -2.65 -10.45 -1.50
CA TRP A 134 -1.77 -9.92 -0.46
C TRP A 134 -0.46 -10.71 -0.35
N LEU A 135 -0.51 -12.03 -0.48
CA LEU A 135 0.70 -12.87 -0.48
C LEU A 135 1.67 -12.50 -1.60
N GLN A 136 1.19 -12.04 -2.76
CA GLN A 136 2.08 -11.54 -3.82
C GLN A 136 2.80 -10.25 -3.38
N VAL A 137 2.12 -9.35 -2.66
CA VAL A 137 2.77 -8.16 -2.07
C VAL A 137 3.86 -8.59 -1.09
N GLU A 138 3.56 -9.55 -0.23
CA GLU A 138 4.50 -10.08 0.76
C GLU A 138 5.70 -10.76 0.09
N GLN A 139 5.47 -11.62 -0.90
CA GLN A 139 6.53 -12.27 -1.65
C GLN A 139 7.45 -11.25 -2.32
N LEU A 140 6.90 -10.25 -3.00
CA LEU A 140 7.69 -9.20 -3.64
C LEU A 140 8.45 -8.36 -2.59
N ALA A 141 7.83 -8.06 -1.44
CA ALA A 141 8.50 -7.32 -0.37
C ALA A 141 9.77 -8.02 0.13
N PHE A 142 9.84 -9.36 0.06
CA PHE A 142 11.03 -10.14 0.42
C PHE A 142 11.91 -10.53 -0.76
N ASP A 143 11.48 -10.28 -2.00
CA ASP A 143 12.26 -10.63 -3.18
C ASP A 143 13.49 -9.69 -3.32
N LYS A 144 14.62 -10.29 -3.74
CA LYS A 144 15.85 -9.55 -4.02
C LYS A 144 15.70 -8.62 -5.22
N LYS A 145 14.75 -8.89 -6.11
CA LYS A 145 14.46 -8.10 -7.32
C LYS A 145 13.60 -6.86 -7.03
N LEU A 146 13.08 -6.68 -5.80
CA LEU A 146 12.20 -5.54 -5.50
C LEU A 146 12.81 -4.20 -5.94
N SER A 147 14.09 -3.97 -5.67
CA SER A 147 14.76 -2.71 -6.04
C SER A 147 14.84 -2.51 -7.55
N GLU A 148 15.10 -3.57 -8.31
CA GLU A 148 15.12 -3.54 -9.78
C GLU A 148 13.72 -3.22 -10.33
N ILE A 149 12.71 -3.93 -9.84
CA ILE A 149 11.31 -3.75 -10.20
C ILE A 149 10.82 -2.33 -9.86
N ALA A 150 11.17 -1.84 -8.68
CA ALA A 150 10.81 -0.48 -8.24
C ALA A 150 11.42 0.59 -9.16
N THR A 151 12.66 0.42 -9.57
CA THR A 151 13.35 1.32 -10.51
C THR A 151 12.70 1.31 -11.88
N GLU A 152 12.36 0.12 -12.40
CA GLU A 152 11.68 -0.03 -13.68
C GLU A 152 10.28 0.62 -13.65
N TYR A 153 9.50 0.35 -12.58
CA TYR A 153 8.17 0.93 -12.42
C TYR A 153 8.23 2.46 -12.29
N GLN A 154 9.21 3.00 -11.58
CA GLN A 154 9.43 4.45 -11.50
C GLN A 154 9.71 5.05 -12.88
N GLY A 155 10.48 4.37 -13.72
CA GLY A 155 10.71 4.76 -15.12
C GLY A 155 9.41 4.85 -15.91
N ILE A 156 8.55 3.84 -15.82
CA ILE A 156 7.23 3.81 -16.47
C ILE A 156 6.34 4.96 -15.99
N LEU A 157 6.32 5.23 -14.69
CA LEU A 157 5.56 6.34 -14.12
C LEU A 157 6.02 7.69 -14.69
N ASN A 158 7.34 7.88 -14.85
CA ASN A 158 7.90 9.13 -15.35
C ASN A 158 7.63 9.36 -16.84
N GLU A 159 7.57 8.29 -17.63
CA GLU A 159 7.24 8.34 -19.06
C GLU A 159 5.74 8.55 -19.35
N GLY A 160 4.88 8.49 -18.32
CA GLY A 160 3.44 8.66 -18.46
C GLY A 160 2.73 7.47 -19.14
N THR A 161 3.42 6.36 -19.31
CA THR A 161 2.89 5.13 -19.91
C THR A 161 2.44 4.19 -18.77
N THR A 162 1.17 4.19 -18.42
CA THR A 162 0.59 3.17 -17.56
C THR A 162 0.41 1.90 -18.38
N LYS A 163 1.36 0.95 -18.30
CA LYS A 163 1.09 -0.43 -18.68
C LYS A 163 0.82 -1.22 -17.39
N PRO A 164 -0.22 -2.09 -17.38
CA PRO A 164 -0.42 -3.02 -16.28
C PRO A 164 0.84 -3.88 -16.15
N SER A 165 1.39 -3.97 -14.96
CA SER A 165 2.45 -4.92 -14.66
C SER A 165 1.85 -6.33 -14.73
N GLU A 166 2.34 -7.17 -15.64
CA GLU A 166 2.02 -8.59 -15.60
C GLU A 166 2.64 -9.22 -14.34
N PRO A 167 1.93 -10.13 -13.65
CA PRO A 167 2.48 -10.78 -12.49
C PRO A 167 3.68 -11.66 -12.88
N TRP A 168 4.71 -11.66 -12.08
CA TRP A 168 5.96 -12.42 -12.20
C TRP A 168 5.68 -13.93 -12.06
N ALA A 169 5.24 -14.56 -13.12
CA ALA A 169 5.08 -16.00 -13.18
C ALA A 169 6.01 -16.55 -14.26
N GLU A 170 7.23 -16.91 -13.87
CA GLU A 170 7.99 -18.07 -14.37
C GLU A 170 8.86 -18.66 -13.28
#